data_f0d3dfc0e635300af23d844867d40cd4
#
_entry.id   f0d3dfc0e635300af23d844867d40cd4
#
_cell.length_a   1.000
_cell.length_b   1.000
_cell.length_c   1.000
_cell.angle_alpha   90.00
_cell.angle_beta   90.00
_cell.angle_gamma   90.00
#
_symmetry.space_group_name_H-M   'P 1'
#
loop_
_entity.id
_entity.type
_entity.pdbx_description
1 polymer ?
#
loop_
_entity_poly.entity_id
_entity_poly.type
_entity_poly.pdbx_seq_one_letter_code
_entity_poly.pdbx_strand_id
1 'polypeptide(L)'
;MSQLFQKSKDIRYTKLYFTIQFTEDTMLPKQKVSAIRGGIGEMLLRANCVRGRECDFESECIVQRIMYSKYEKKPSFVTTGESVGYVLECDNYKEEFYQGDQLSFQLILFGKNIVYFNQYLQAISMLGASGLGKHQAHFVIIAVKNQYRQDILIHNSIDMRNYVISTVGEYVDYRIKQM
;
A
#
# COMPACT_ATOMS: atom_id res chain seq x y z
N MET A 1 -22.86 24.00 -2.10
CA MET A 1 -21.95 22.84 -1.86
C MET A 1 -21.32 23.00 -0.50
N SER A 2 -21.42 22.00 0.38
CA SER A 2 -20.95 22.14 1.77
C SER A 2 -19.42 22.25 1.85
N GLN A 3 -18.90 22.97 2.86
CA GLN A 3 -17.46 23.10 3.13
C GLN A 3 -16.77 21.72 3.28
N LEU A 4 -17.50 20.69 3.69
CA LEU A 4 -17.02 19.30 3.78
C LEU A 4 -16.71 18.71 2.40
N PHE A 5 -17.53 18.98 1.40
CA PHE A 5 -17.30 18.50 0.03
C PHE A 5 -16.07 19.17 -0.60
N GLN A 6 -15.84 20.46 -0.32
CA GLN A 6 -14.65 21.16 -0.79
C GLN A 6 -13.38 20.61 -0.13
N LYS A 7 -13.39 20.36 1.19
CA LYS A 7 -12.26 19.77 1.92
C LYS A 7 -11.92 18.35 1.47
N SER A 8 -12.89 17.55 1.03
CA SER A 8 -12.61 16.19 0.52
C SER A 8 -11.90 16.21 -0.83
N LYS A 9 -12.10 17.24 -1.65
CA LYS A 9 -11.40 17.41 -2.94
C LYS A 9 -9.91 17.66 -2.76
N ASP A 10 -9.48 18.24 -1.65
CA ASP A 10 -8.09 18.58 -1.35
C ASP A 10 -7.28 17.41 -0.79
N ILE A 11 -7.90 16.24 -0.55
CA ILE A 11 -7.22 15.06 -0.06
C ILE A 11 -6.20 14.61 -1.12
N ARG A 12 -4.93 14.62 -0.74
CA ARG A 12 -3.84 14.15 -1.58
C ARG A 12 -3.71 12.65 -1.51
N TYR A 13 -3.40 12.03 -2.64
CA TYR A 13 -3.10 10.61 -2.73
C TYR A 13 -2.04 10.35 -3.80
N THR A 14 -1.42 9.19 -3.72
CA THR A 14 -0.66 8.58 -4.81
C THR A 14 -1.15 7.16 -5.02
N LYS A 15 -1.26 6.74 -6.29
CA LYS A 15 -1.68 5.39 -6.67
C LYS A 15 -0.55 4.67 -7.37
N LEU A 16 -0.19 3.52 -6.84
CA LEU A 16 0.96 2.73 -7.23
C LEU A 16 0.50 1.33 -7.66
N TYR A 17 0.99 0.88 -8.80
CA TYR A 17 0.77 -0.47 -9.31
C TYR A 17 2.02 -1.29 -9.09
N PHE A 18 1.94 -2.26 -8.21
CA PHE A 18 2.99 -3.23 -7.99
C PHE A 18 2.75 -4.46 -8.85
N THR A 19 3.80 -4.95 -9.50
CA THR A 19 3.82 -6.27 -10.12
C THR A 19 4.92 -7.09 -9.46
N ILE A 20 4.54 -8.23 -8.93
CA ILE A 20 5.44 -9.20 -8.31
C ILE A 20 5.49 -10.47 -9.17
N GLN A 21 6.62 -11.18 -9.11
CA GLN A 21 6.82 -12.45 -9.79
C GLN A 21 7.19 -13.52 -8.76
N PHE A 22 6.47 -14.65 -8.78
CA PHE A 22 6.76 -15.77 -7.88
C PHE A 22 8.02 -16.49 -8.29
N THR A 23 8.84 -16.88 -7.31
CA THR A 23 10.12 -17.57 -7.52
C THR A 23 9.98 -19.10 -7.45
N GLU A 24 8.82 -19.59 -7.06
CA GLU A 24 8.48 -21.01 -6.91
C GLU A 24 6.98 -21.22 -7.10
N ASP A 25 6.57 -22.48 -7.25
CA ASP A 25 5.17 -22.85 -7.30
C ASP A 25 4.54 -22.66 -5.92
N THR A 26 3.35 -22.07 -5.89
CA THR A 26 2.73 -21.69 -4.62
C THR A 26 1.22 -21.58 -4.71
N MET A 27 0.57 -21.47 -3.55
CA MET A 27 -0.85 -21.22 -3.43
C MET A 27 -1.12 -19.98 -2.59
N LEU A 28 -2.04 -19.15 -3.04
CA LEU A 28 -2.53 -17.99 -2.31
C LEU A 28 -4.05 -18.09 -2.08
N PRO A 29 -4.57 -17.43 -1.04
CA PRO A 29 -6.02 -17.37 -0.86
C PRO A 29 -6.67 -16.62 -2.02
N LYS A 30 -7.92 -16.98 -2.35
CA LYS A 30 -8.69 -16.31 -3.40
C LYS A 30 -8.71 -14.78 -3.21
N GLN A 31 -8.89 -14.31 -1.97
CA GLN A 31 -8.79 -12.89 -1.62
C GLN A 31 -7.43 -12.57 -0.99
N LYS A 32 -6.56 -11.95 -1.77
CA LYS A 32 -5.14 -11.73 -1.41
C LYS A 32 -4.90 -10.48 -0.56
N VAL A 33 -5.83 -9.53 -0.60
CA VAL A 33 -5.66 -8.21 0.06
C VAL A 33 -5.35 -8.35 1.54
N SER A 34 -6.05 -9.25 2.25
CA SER A 34 -5.83 -9.48 3.68
C SER A 34 -4.44 -10.05 3.97
N ALA A 35 -3.98 -11.00 3.15
CA ALA A 35 -2.65 -11.60 3.29
C ALA A 35 -1.54 -10.56 3.01
N ILE A 36 -1.67 -9.78 1.92
CA ILE A 36 -0.73 -8.72 1.56
C ILE A 36 -0.69 -7.66 2.67
N ARG A 37 -1.86 -7.21 3.16
CA ARG A 37 -1.96 -6.21 4.21
C ARG A 37 -1.30 -6.66 5.51
N GLY A 38 -1.60 -7.88 5.95
CA GLY A 38 -1.00 -8.47 7.13
C GLY A 38 0.50 -8.63 7.00
N GLY A 39 0.96 -9.10 5.83
CA GLY A 39 2.39 -9.24 5.54
C GLY A 39 3.14 -7.91 5.52
N ILE A 40 2.60 -6.88 4.88
CA ILE A 40 3.19 -5.52 4.91
C ILE A 40 3.28 -5.01 6.35
N GLY A 41 2.22 -5.15 7.14
CA GLY A 41 2.22 -4.71 8.54
C GLY A 41 3.29 -5.41 9.37
N GLU A 42 3.43 -6.72 9.24
CA GLU A 42 4.47 -7.50 9.92
C GLU A 42 5.88 -7.07 9.49
N MET A 43 6.11 -6.84 8.21
CA MET A 43 7.41 -6.40 7.71
C MET A 43 7.75 -4.97 8.15
N LEU A 44 6.77 -4.08 8.20
CA LEU A 44 6.96 -2.74 8.76
C LEU A 44 7.36 -2.78 10.23
N LEU A 45 6.72 -3.67 11.02
CA LEU A 45 7.11 -3.90 12.41
C LEU A 45 8.55 -4.44 12.51
N ARG A 46 8.89 -5.48 11.76
CA ARG A 46 10.25 -6.07 11.78
C ARG A 46 11.33 -5.09 11.38
N ALA A 47 11.07 -4.24 10.40
CA ALA A 47 12.05 -3.28 9.89
C ALA A 47 12.24 -2.04 10.79
N ASN A 48 11.22 -1.65 11.55
CA ASN A 48 11.21 -0.34 12.19
C ASN A 48 10.95 -0.38 13.71
N CYS A 49 10.47 -1.51 14.26
CA CYS A 49 10.14 -1.58 15.67
C CYS A 49 11.32 -2.13 16.47
N VAL A 50 11.82 -1.34 17.42
CA VAL A 50 12.96 -1.70 18.28
C VAL A 50 12.57 -2.37 19.60
N ARG A 51 11.28 -2.35 19.98
CA ARG A 51 10.78 -2.87 21.27
C ARG A 51 9.62 -3.88 21.19
N GLY A 52 9.32 -4.40 20.01
CA GLY A 52 8.11 -5.20 19.84
C GLY A 52 6.86 -4.32 19.83
N ARG A 53 5.73 -4.77 20.38
CA ARG A 53 4.44 -4.07 20.30
C ARG A 53 4.16 -3.13 21.49
N GLU A 54 4.96 -3.18 22.52
CA GLU A 54 4.83 -2.35 23.72
C GLU A 54 5.92 -1.27 23.69
N CYS A 55 5.53 0.00 23.53
CA CYS A 55 6.47 1.08 23.32
C CYS A 55 5.98 2.40 23.93
N ASP A 56 6.84 3.03 24.73
CA ASP A 56 6.59 4.34 25.32
C ASP A 56 6.77 5.50 24.31
N PHE A 57 7.23 5.19 23.09
CA PHE A 57 7.53 6.17 22.02
C PHE A 57 6.49 6.17 20.90
N GLU A 58 5.21 5.91 21.21
CA GLU A 58 4.14 5.81 20.21
C GLU A 58 4.03 7.06 19.31
N SER A 59 4.17 8.26 19.89
CA SER A 59 4.06 9.53 19.14
C SER A 59 5.12 9.69 18.06
N GLU A 60 6.31 9.13 18.27
CA GLU A 60 7.46 9.23 17.36
C GLU A 60 7.59 8.02 16.43
N CYS A 61 6.84 6.95 16.73
CA CYS A 61 6.97 5.68 16.03
C CYS A 61 6.45 5.76 14.59
N ILE A 62 7.31 5.43 13.63
CA ILE A 62 6.95 5.38 12.20
C ILE A 62 5.88 4.33 11.92
N VAL A 63 5.92 3.19 12.63
CA VAL A 63 4.93 2.12 12.48
C VAL A 63 3.54 2.60 12.93
N GLN A 64 3.47 3.31 14.06
CA GLN A 64 2.23 3.92 14.53
C GLN A 64 1.67 4.91 13.51
N ARG A 65 2.53 5.74 12.92
CA ARG A 65 2.11 6.73 11.91
C ARG A 65 1.61 6.08 10.61
N ILE A 66 2.20 4.96 10.21
CA ILE A 66 1.84 4.25 8.99
C ILE A 66 0.61 3.36 9.21
N MET A 67 0.60 2.57 10.29
CA MET A 67 -0.39 1.51 10.50
C MET A 67 -1.58 1.95 11.34
N TYR A 68 -1.38 2.94 12.23
CA TYR A 68 -2.35 3.30 13.28
C TYR A 68 -2.57 4.81 13.31
N SER A 69 -3.06 5.37 12.19
CA SER A 69 -3.37 6.81 12.13
C SER A 69 -4.52 7.15 13.06
N LYS A 70 -4.23 7.85 14.16
CA LYS A 70 -5.27 8.36 15.08
C LYS A 70 -5.89 9.61 14.45
N TYR A 71 -7.21 9.61 14.30
CA TYR A 71 -7.95 10.81 13.95
C TYR A 71 -8.16 11.67 15.21
N GLU A 72 -7.80 12.93 15.17
CA GLU A 72 -8.11 13.90 16.24
C GLU A 72 -9.63 14.06 16.45
N LYS A 73 -10.39 13.99 15.35
CA LYS A 73 -11.87 13.97 15.35
C LYS A 73 -12.35 12.85 14.44
N LYS A 74 -12.85 11.79 15.05
CA LYS A 74 -13.40 10.64 14.37
C LYS A 74 -14.78 10.96 13.79
N PRO A 75 -15.03 10.80 12.48
CA PRO A 75 -16.37 10.91 11.92
C PRO A 75 -17.31 9.85 12.52
N SER A 76 -18.58 10.19 12.73
CA SER A 76 -19.59 9.31 13.37
C SER A 76 -19.84 8.01 12.61
N PHE A 77 -19.57 7.98 11.30
CA PHE A 77 -19.76 6.80 10.44
C PHE A 77 -18.54 5.85 10.41
N VAL A 78 -17.42 6.23 11.03
CA VAL A 78 -16.24 5.38 11.11
C VAL A 78 -16.34 4.51 12.35
N THR A 79 -16.27 3.18 12.16
CA THR A 79 -16.29 2.20 13.27
C THR A 79 -15.11 2.40 14.23
N THR A 80 -15.23 1.86 15.44
CA THR A 80 -14.15 1.85 16.43
C THR A 80 -12.96 1.07 15.88
N GLY A 81 -11.97 1.74 15.38
CA GLY A 81 -10.76 1.17 14.80
C GLY A 81 -9.87 2.29 14.29
N GLU A 82 -8.61 2.01 14.22
CA GLU A 82 -7.63 2.92 13.65
C GLU A 82 -7.74 2.86 12.13
N SER A 83 -7.77 4.01 11.48
CA SER A 83 -7.75 4.09 10.03
C SER A 83 -6.30 4.06 9.57
N VAL A 84 -6.00 3.14 8.69
CA VAL A 84 -4.71 3.16 7.98
C VAL A 84 -4.75 4.16 6.85
N GLY A 85 -3.66 4.90 6.66
CA GLY A 85 -3.54 5.90 5.60
C GLY A 85 -3.29 5.31 4.21
N TYR A 86 -3.67 4.06 3.96
CA TYR A 86 -3.52 3.39 2.67
C TYR A 86 -4.67 2.44 2.36
N VAL A 87 -4.85 2.17 1.07
CA VAL A 87 -5.78 1.16 0.54
C VAL A 87 -4.99 0.20 -0.35
N LEU A 88 -5.32 -1.08 -0.25
CA LEU A 88 -4.82 -2.14 -1.12
C LEU A 88 -5.98 -2.67 -1.97
N GLU A 89 -5.74 -2.83 -3.27
CA GLU A 89 -6.67 -3.41 -4.22
C GLU A 89 -5.97 -4.53 -5.00
N CYS A 90 -6.64 -5.68 -5.15
CA CYS A 90 -6.16 -6.81 -5.95
C CYS A 90 -7.37 -7.56 -6.52
N ASP A 91 -7.53 -7.50 -7.84
CA ASP A 91 -8.65 -8.11 -8.56
C ASP A 91 -8.32 -9.51 -9.10
N ASN A 92 -7.18 -10.07 -8.70
CA ASN A 92 -6.78 -11.40 -9.09
C ASN A 92 -7.31 -12.44 -8.07
N TYR A 93 -8.13 -13.39 -8.55
CA TYR A 93 -8.75 -14.45 -7.74
C TYR A 93 -8.14 -15.85 -7.99
N LYS A 94 -7.08 -15.96 -8.82
CA LYS A 94 -6.33 -17.18 -9.06
C LYS A 94 -5.68 -17.66 -7.76
N GLU A 95 -5.76 -18.95 -7.45
CA GLU A 95 -5.22 -19.50 -6.18
C GLU A 95 -3.88 -20.20 -6.39
N GLU A 96 -3.67 -20.86 -7.52
CA GLU A 96 -2.45 -21.58 -7.86
C GLU A 96 -1.54 -20.71 -8.74
N PHE A 97 -0.29 -20.60 -8.36
CA PHE A 97 0.74 -19.87 -9.11
C PHE A 97 1.95 -20.76 -9.31
N TYR A 98 2.52 -20.70 -10.50
CA TYR A 98 3.75 -21.39 -10.87
C TYR A 98 4.93 -20.43 -10.83
N GLN A 99 6.14 -21.00 -10.73
CA GLN A 99 7.37 -20.22 -10.83
C GLN A 99 7.35 -19.34 -12.10
N GLY A 100 7.59 -18.04 -11.92
CA GLY A 100 7.54 -17.07 -13.00
C GLY A 100 6.18 -16.40 -13.22
N ASP A 101 5.09 -16.93 -12.64
CA ASP A 101 3.79 -16.28 -12.67
C ASP A 101 3.83 -14.91 -11.98
N GLN A 102 2.99 -14.00 -12.47
CA GLN A 102 2.93 -12.63 -11.97
C GLN A 102 1.61 -12.36 -11.26
N LEU A 103 1.69 -11.52 -10.23
CA LEU A 103 0.54 -10.96 -9.54
C LEU A 103 0.68 -9.45 -9.50
N SER A 104 -0.37 -8.74 -9.92
CA SER A 104 -0.44 -7.29 -9.77
C SER A 104 -1.44 -6.89 -8.72
N PHE A 105 -1.09 -5.87 -7.93
CA PHE A 105 -1.96 -5.24 -6.96
C PHE A 105 -1.69 -3.74 -6.90
N GLN A 106 -2.60 -3.00 -6.29
CA GLN A 106 -2.51 -1.56 -6.18
C GLN A 106 -2.35 -1.16 -4.73
N LEU A 107 -1.46 -0.20 -4.48
CA LEU A 107 -1.27 0.48 -3.20
C LEU A 107 -1.60 1.95 -3.39
N ILE A 108 -2.60 2.44 -2.67
CA ILE A 108 -3.00 3.84 -2.69
C ILE A 108 -2.66 4.44 -1.34
N LEU A 109 -1.80 5.46 -1.32
CA LEU A 109 -1.38 6.16 -0.11
C LEU A 109 -2.07 7.51 -0.02
N PHE A 110 -2.62 7.83 1.15
CA PHE A 110 -3.35 9.06 1.41
C PHE A 110 -2.64 9.97 2.42
N GLY A 111 -2.72 11.28 2.18
CA GLY A 111 -2.27 12.30 3.10
C GLY A 111 -0.81 12.12 3.53
N LYS A 112 -0.56 12.02 4.83
CA LYS A 112 0.80 11.87 5.40
C LYS A 112 1.48 10.55 5.00
N ASN A 113 0.72 9.50 4.64
CA ASN A 113 1.31 8.23 4.23
C ASN A 113 2.05 8.28 2.89
N ILE A 114 1.80 9.29 2.06
CA ILE A 114 2.48 9.50 0.77
C ILE A 114 3.99 9.56 0.93
N VAL A 115 4.51 10.15 2.02
CA VAL A 115 5.96 10.30 2.25
C VAL A 115 6.65 9.00 2.66
N TYR A 116 5.87 7.96 3.01
CA TYR A 116 6.41 6.67 3.47
C TYR A 116 6.52 5.61 2.37
N PHE A 117 6.52 6.03 1.09
CA PHE A 117 6.64 5.11 -0.05
C PHE A 117 7.81 4.13 0.08
N ASN A 118 8.99 4.62 0.47
CA ASN A 118 10.18 3.78 0.61
C ASN A 118 10.01 2.69 1.68
N GLN A 119 9.31 2.99 2.77
CA GLN A 119 9.02 2.02 3.83
C GLN A 119 8.06 0.93 3.34
N TYR A 120 7.04 1.30 2.55
CA TYR A 120 6.16 0.32 1.93
C TYR A 120 6.90 -0.55 0.91
N LEU A 121 7.74 0.05 0.06
CA LEU A 121 8.54 -0.69 -0.92
C LEU A 121 9.48 -1.68 -0.23
N GLN A 122 10.18 -1.25 0.82
CA GLN A 122 11.03 -2.11 1.64
C GLN A 122 10.23 -3.24 2.29
N ALA A 123 9.07 -2.94 2.89
CA ALA A 123 8.23 -3.94 3.53
C ALA A 123 7.71 -4.98 2.53
N ILE A 124 7.31 -4.57 1.33
CA ILE A 124 6.87 -5.49 0.27
C ILE A 124 8.03 -6.36 -0.21
N SER A 125 9.22 -5.78 -0.38
CA SER A 125 10.42 -6.54 -0.74
C SER A 125 10.80 -7.57 0.32
N MET A 126 10.78 -7.20 1.59
CA MET A 126 11.01 -8.11 2.72
C MET A 126 9.94 -9.21 2.80
N LEU A 127 8.68 -8.87 2.51
CA LEU A 127 7.60 -9.84 2.44
C LEU A 127 7.86 -10.88 1.35
N GLY A 128 8.33 -10.45 0.18
CA GLY A 128 8.72 -11.36 -0.90
C GLY A 128 9.82 -12.34 -0.49
N ALA A 129 10.81 -11.87 0.25
CA ALA A 129 11.89 -12.71 0.78
C ALA A 129 11.46 -13.62 1.95
N SER A 130 10.49 -13.16 2.76
CA SER A 130 9.98 -13.93 3.92
C SER A 130 8.84 -14.89 3.56
N GLY A 131 8.21 -14.69 2.42
CA GLY A 131 7.06 -15.46 1.96
C GLY A 131 5.71 -14.87 2.37
N LEU A 132 4.77 -14.84 1.42
CA LEU A 132 3.42 -14.32 1.56
C LEU A 132 2.43 -15.42 1.95
N GLY A 133 1.64 -15.17 2.99
CA GLY A 133 0.53 -16.02 3.38
C GLY A 133 0.95 -17.35 4.01
N LYS A 134 -0.01 -18.27 4.13
CA LYS A 134 0.16 -19.57 4.83
C LYS A 134 1.22 -20.45 4.17
N HIS A 135 1.33 -20.40 2.85
CA HIS A 135 2.24 -21.23 2.06
C HIS A 135 3.59 -20.55 1.80
N GLN A 136 3.86 -19.42 2.47
CA GLN A 136 5.12 -18.68 2.36
C GLN A 136 5.55 -18.43 0.91
N ALA A 137 4.62 -17.96 0.09
CA ALA A 137 4.84 -17.69 -1.33
C ALA A 137 5.95 -16.64 -1.54
N HIS A 138 7.14 -17.09 -1.96
CA HIS A 138 8.27 -16.21 -2.23
C HIS A 138 8.12 -15.50 -3.57
N PHE A 139 8.47 -14.22 -3.59
CA PHE A 139 8.37 -13.40 -4.80
C PHE A 139 9.42 -12.28 -4.84
N VAL A 140 9.59 -11.71 -6.03
CA VAL A 140 10.36 -10.48 -6.24
C VAL A 140 9.47 -9.40 -6.84
N ILE A 141 9.74 -8.13 -6.54
CA ILE A 141 9.08 -7.00 -7.18
C ILE A 141 9.75 -6.79 -8.54
N ILE A 142 8.98 -6.92 -9.63
CA ILE A 142 9.50 -6.73 -10.99
C ILE A 142 9.12 -5.36 -11.59
N ALA A 143 8.06 -4.73 -11.10
CA ALA A 143 7.68 -3.39 -11.53
C ALA A 143 6.92 -2.64 -10.43
N VAL A 144 7.15 -1.32 -10.38
CA VAL A 144 6.30 -0.37 -9.67
C VAL A 144 6.00 0.78 -10.63
N LYS A 145 4.72 1.05 -10.88
CA LYS A 145 4.26 2.10 -11.81
C LYS A 145 3.31 3.07 -11.10
N ASN A 146 3.29 4.32 -11.56
CA ASN A 146 2.34 5.31 -11.10
C ASN A 146 0.95 5.13 -11.75
N GLN A 147 0.01 6.01 -11.41
CA GLN A 147 -1.36 6.00 -11.96
C GLN A 147 -1.44 6.18 -13.49
N TYR A 148 -0.41 6.72 -14.11
CA TYR A 148 -0.29 6.87 -15.56
C TYR A 148 0.51 5.75 -16.23
N ARG A 149 0.81 4.68 -15.50
CA ARG A 149 1.58 3.51 -15.95
C ARG A 149 3.04 3.80 -16.28
N GLN A 150 3.59 4.92 -15.83
CA GLN A 150 5.01 5.22 -15.93
C GLN A 150 5.78 4.48 -14.84
N ASP A 151 6.95 3.97 -15.18
CA ASP A 151 7.78 3.20 -14.26
C ASP A 151 8.39 4.09 -13.18
N ILE A 152 8.18 3.72 -11.91
CA ILE A 152 8.85 4.30 -10.73
C ILE A 152 10.07 3.47 -10.38
N LEU A 153 9.96 2.13 -10.47
CA LEU A 153 11.08 1.23 -10.25
C LEU A 153 11.70 0.84 -11.60
N ILE A 154 12.95 1.28 -11.84
CA ILE A 154 13.71 1.04 -13.07
C ILE A 154 15.06 0.43 -12.68
N HIS A 155 15.34 -0.81 -13.10
CA HIS A 155 16.61 -1.50 -12.82
C HIS A 155 17.05 -1.41 -11.34
N ASN A 156 16.15 -1.70 -10.41
CA ASN A 156 16.35 -1.59 -8.96
C ASN A 156 16.63 -0.17 -8.43
N SER A 157 16.43 0.85 -9.25
CA SER A 157 16.50 2.25 -8.85
C SER A 157 15.12 2.91 -8.86
N ILE A 158 14.89 3.83 -7.93
CA ILE A 158 13.64 4.57 -7.84
C ILE A 158 13.76 5.88 -8.62
N ASP A 159 12.93 6.07 -9.63
CA ASP A 159 12.80 7.35 -10.32
C ASP A 159 11.69 8.18 -9.69
N MET A 160 12.06 9.06 -8.75
CA MET A 160 11.11 9.93 -8.05
C MET A 160 10.45 10.97 -8.96
N ARG A 161 10.92 11.21 -10.17
CA ARG A 161 10.27 12.13 -11.14
C ARG A 161 8.90 11.57 -11.56
N ASN A 162 8.76 10.25 -11.54
CA ASN A 162 7.52 9.55 -11.85
C ASN A 162 6.65 9.28 -10.60
N TYR A 163 7.05 9.74 -9.42
CA TYR A 163 6.25 9.63 -8.21
C TYR A 163 5.20 10.74 -8.16
N VAL A 164 4.03 10.47 -8.71
CA VAL A 164 2.96 11.45 -8.89
C VAL A 164 2.04 11.51 -7.67
N ILE A 165 1.78 12.73 -7.21
CA ILE A 165 0.80 13.03 -6.16
C ILE A 165 -0.36 13.79 -6.82
N SER A 166 -1.58 13.30 -6.63
CA SER A 166 -2.82 13.90 -7.13
C SER A 166 -3.78 14.20 -5.99
N THR A 167 -4.83 14.93 -6.29
CA THR A 167 -5.94 15.17 -5.36
C THR A 167 -7.17 14.36 -5.74
N VAL A 168 -8.04 14.09 -4.77
CA VAL A 168 -9.33 13.44 -5.03
C VAL A 168 -10.18 14.28 -5.96
N GLY A 169 -10.06 15.62 -5.89
CA GLY A 169 -10.73 16.55 -6.82
C GLY A 169 -10.34 16.31 -8.26
N GLU A 170 -9.03 16.23 -8.55
CA GLU A 170 -8.52 15.94 -9.91
C GLU A 170 -9.01 14.58 -10.42
N TYR A 171 -9.06 13.56 -9.56
CA TYR A 171 -9.62 12.26 -9.93
C TYR A 171 -11.11 12.35 -10.28
N VAL A 172 -11.91 13.05 -9.49
CA VAL A 172 -13.34 13.24 -9.76
C VAL A 172 -13.55 13.99 -11.07
N ASP A 173 -12.81 15.07 -11.30
CA ASP A 173 -12.93 15.87 -12.52
C ASP A 173 -12.51 15.06 -13.77
N TYR A 174 -11.48 14.21 -13.65
CA TYR A 174 -11.08 13.29 -14.70
C TYR A 174 -12.19 12.27 -15.01
N ARG A 175 -12.82 11.67 -13.98
CA ARG A 175 -13.90 10.68 -14.16
C ARG A 175 -15.13 11.30 -14.81
N ILE A 176 -15.53 12.51 -14.40
CA ILE A 176 -16.68 13.23 -14.99
C ILE A 176 -16.46 13.50 -16.48
N LYS A 177 -15.24 13.83 -16.90
CA LYS A 177 -14.92 14.08 -18.31
C LYS A 177 -14.96 12.82 -19.19
N GLN A 178 -14.93 11.64 -18.58
CA GLN A 178 -15.01 10.35 -19.31
C GLN A 178 -16.43 9.77 -19.41
N MET A 179 -17.38 10.36 -18.69
CA MET A 179 -18.81 10.01 -18.76
C MET A 179 -19.52 10.79 -19.86
#